data_e08864b0819c4d3d754d183cc03e2cc5
#
_entry.id   e08864b0819c4d3d754d183cc03e2cc5
#
_cell.length_a   1.000
_cell.length_b   1.000
_cell.length_c   1.000
_cell.angle_alpha   90.00
_cell.angle_beta   90.00
_cell.angle_gamma   90.00
#
_symmetry.space_group_name_H-M   'P 1'
#
loop_
_entity.id
_entity.type
_entity.pdbx_description
1 polymer ?
#
loop_
_entity_poly.entity_id
_entity_poly.type
_entity_poly.pdbx_seq_one_letter_code
_entity_poly.pdbx_strand_id
1 'polypeptide(L)'
;MLDESLLDAPEALARADRRDLLRGAAEAGARVRTAARHAAEAGIGGLNPEGRPRAVLVAGPGTAASGVADLIGALAGAAAPVTRIHPTGVAPAPGALHWTLPGWAGSVDLLLIATADGSEPGLALLAEQAYRRGCTVVAVAPTRSPLREAVDGVHGLVVPMAAAPHGEYDAETSAAGPGTLWALLTPLLALLDRVGLVTAPAEELQKVADR
;
A
#
# COMPACT_ATOMS: atom_id res chain seq x y z
N MET A 1 -32.61 -7.79 1.54
CA MET A 1 -33.29 -6.70 0.81
C MET A 1 -32.59 -5.43 1.22
N LEU A 2 -32.03 -4.68 0.28
CA LEU A 2 -31.43 -3.37 0.55
C LEU A 2 -32.56 -2.38 0.85
N ASP A 3 -32.44 -1.65 1.94
CA ASP A 3 -33.39 -0.61 2.30
C ASP A 3 -33.01 0.69 1.56
N GLU A 4 -33.60 0.90 0.39
CA GLU A 4 -33.32 2.06 -0.46
C GLU A 4 -33.74 3.38 0.19
N SER A 5 -34.61 3.35 1.24
CA SER A 5 -35.03 4.55 1.95
C SER A 5 -33.87 5.23 2.71
N LEU A 6 -32.80 4.49 3.00
CA LEU A 6 -31.58 5.04 3.62
C LEU A 6 -30.85 6.02 2.70
N LEU A 7 -30.96 5.87 1.38
CA LEU A 7 -30.27 6.74 0.42
C LEU A 7 -30.82 8.17 0.44
N ASP A 8 -32.10 8.33 0.78
CA ASP A 8 -32.77 9.63 0.89
C ASP A 8 -32.69 10.24 2.31
N ALA A 9 -32.05 9.56 3.25
CA ALA A 9 -31.94 9.95 4.66
C ALA A 9 -30.47 9.97 5.13
N PRO A 10 -29.67 11.03 4.81
CA PRO A 10 -28.24 11.10 5.10
C PRO A 10 -27.85 10.81 6.54
N GLU A 11 -28.64 11.29 7.51
CA GLU A 11 -28.39 11.04 8.92
C GLU A 11 -28.63 9.58 9.32
N ALA A 12 -29.61 8.93 8.72
CA ALA A 12 -29.87 7.51 8.96
C ALA A 12 -28.81 6.64 8.31
N LEU A 13 -28.36 7.01 7.12
CA LEU A 13 -27.26 6.38 6.40
C LEU A 13 -25.95 6.47 7.21
N ALA A 14 -25.61 7.65 7.71
CA ALA A 14 -24.43 7.85 8.55
C ALA A 14 -24.48 7.02 9.85
N ARG A 15 -25.65 6.89 10.48
CA ARG A 15 -25.85 6.04 11.66
C ARG A 15 -25.74 4.55 11.36
N ALA A 16 -26.10 4.15 10.15
CA ALA A 16 -25.99 2.75 9.69
C ALA A 16 -24.56 2.36 9.32
N ASP A 17 -23.73 3.33 8.97
CA ASP A 17 -22.32 3.12 8.58
C ASP A 17 -21.40 2.91 9.81
N ARG A 18 -21.58 1.79 10.48
CA ARG A 18 -20.79 1.44 11.68
C ARG A 18 -19.30 1.26 11.43
N ARG A 19 -18.88 1.16 10.18
CA ARG A 19 -17.48 0.97 9.76
C ARG A 19 -16.87 2.22 9.14
N ASP A 20 -17.58 3.32 9.13
CA ASP A 20 -17.16 4.57 8.48
C ASP A 20 -16.68 4.42 7.03
N LEU A 21 -17.24 3.46 6.30
CA LEU A 21 -16.87 3.20 4.91
C LEU A 21 -17.25 4.38 4.00
N LEU A 22 -18.40 5.01 4.24
CA LEU A 22 -18.84 6.20 3.51
C LEU A 22 -17.91 7.38 3.74
N ARG A 23 -17.50 7.57 4.99
CA ARG A 23 -16.52 8.60 5.33
C ARG A 23 -15.18 8.31 4.67
N GLY A 24 -14.69 7.06 4.74
CA GLY A 24 -13.47 6.63 4.06
C GLY A 24 -13.53 6.85 2.54
N ALA A 25 -14.69 6.63 1.92
CA ALA A 25 -14.92 6.92 0.51
C ALA A 25 -14.89 8.43 0.23
N ALA A 26 -15.58 9.23 1.05
CA ALA A 26 -15.60 10.68 0.90
C ALA A 26 -14.20 11.33 1.09
N GLU A 27 -13.34 10.74 1.93
CA GLU A 27 -11.97 11.20 2.15
C GLU A 27 -10.98 10.72 1.08
N ALA A 28 -11.39 9.84 0.15
CA ALA A 28 -10.49 9.18 -0.79
C ALA A 28 -9.62 10.17 -1.59
N GLY A 29 -10.22 11.23 -2.14
CA GLY A 29 -9.50 12.26 -2.88
C GLY A 29 -8.44 13.00 -2.04
N ALA A 30 -8.77 13.33 -0.77
CA ALA A 30 -7.80 13.94 0.15
C ALA A 30 -6.65 12.98 0.46
N ARG A 31 -6.93 11.67 0.55
CA ARG A 31 -5.91 10.64 0.75
C ARG A 31 -4.97 10.52 -0.44
N VAL A 32 -5.52 10.54 -1.67
CA VAL A 32 -4.70 10.56 -2.89
C VAL A 32 -3.76 11.77 -2.89
N ARG A 33 -4.26 12.99 -2.66
CA ARG A 33 -3.44 14.21 -2.63
C ARG A 33 -2.33 14.14 -1.58
N THR A 34 -2.66 13.70 -0.37
CA THR A 34 -1.69 13.59 0.71
C THR A 34 -0.65 12.52 0.42
N ALA A 35 -1.06 11.36 -0.08
CA ALA A 35 -0.17 10.26 -0.41
C ALA A 35 0.77 10.61 -1.58
N ALA A 36 0.29 11.32 -2.60
CA ALA A 36 1.12 11.81 -3.70
C ALA A 36 2.19 12.80 -3.21
N ARG A 37 1.84 13.70 -2.29
CA ARG A 37 2.80 14.60 -1.67
C ARG A 37 3.85 13.85 -0.87
N HIS A 38 3.46 12.89 -0.02
CA HIS A 38 4.40 12.06 0.74
C HIS A 38 5.33 11.26 -0.17
N ALA A 39 4.83 10.77 -1.30
CA ALA A 39 5.65 10.09 -2.30
C ALA A 39 6.74 11.02 -2.87
N ALA A 40 6.39 12.27 -3.18
CA ALA A 40 7.34 13.26 -3.65
C ALA A 40 8.38 13.63 -2.57
N GLU A 41 7.93 13.87 -1.33
CA GLU A 41 8.77 14.19 -0.17
C GLU A 41 9.72 13.04 0.21
N ALA A 42 9.28 11.78 0.03
CA ALA A 42 10.11 10.60 0.24
C ALA A 42 11.20 10.40 -0.83
N GLY A 43 11.19 11.20 -1.88
CA GLY A 43 12.24 11.19 -2.90
C GLY A 43 12.03 10.20 -4.05
N ILE A 44 10.79 9.70 -4.26
CA ILE A 44 10.50 8.82 -5.41
C ILE A 44 10.93 9.46 -6.74
N GLY A 45 10.73 10.77 -6.90
CA GLY A 45 11.16 11.50 -8.10
C GLY A 45 12.67 11.50 -8.33
N GLY A 46 13.46 11.35 -7.27
CA GLY A 46 14.93 11.27 -7.33
C GLY A 46 15.47 9.87 -7.62
N LEU A 47 14.63 8.85 -7.61
CA LEU A 47 15.04 7.49 -7.97
C LEU A 47 15.51 7.47 -9.43
N ASN A 48 16.68 6.89 -9.65
CA ASN A 48 17.27 6.73 -10.98
C ASN A 48 17.40 5.24 -11.28
N PRO A 49 16.32 4.58 -11.75
CA PRO A 49 16.33 3.16 -11.97
C PRO A 49 17.29 2.81 -13.12
N GLU A 50 18.14 1.80 -12.92
CA GLU A 50 19.02 1.24 -13.95
C GLU A 50 18.26 0.40 -15.00
N GLY A 51 16.99 0.65 -15.17
CA GLY A 51 16.08 -0.05 -16.07
C GLY A 51 14.74 -0.39 -15.40
N ARG A 52 13.91 -1.12 -16.14
CA ARG A 52 12.62 -1.60 -15.60
C ARG A 52 12.85 -2.84 -14.73
N PRO A 53 12.18 -2.93 -13.60
CA PRO A 53 12.15 -4.18 -12.83
C PRO A 53 11.67 -5.36 -13.69
N ARG A 54 12.32 -6.50 -13.55
CA ARG A 54 11.91 -7.74 -14.24
C ARG A 54 10.59 -8.27 -13.72
N ALA A 55 10.38 -8.17 -12.40
CA ALA A 55 9.14 -8.53 -11.74
C ALA A 55 8.87 -7.61 -10.55
N VAL A 56 7.60 -7.48 -10.21
CA VAL A 56 7.12 -6.75 -9.03
C VAL A 56 6.52 -7.75 -8.05
N LEU A 57 7.02 -7.73 -6.83
CA LEU A 57 6.52 -8.52 -5.72
C LEU A 57 5.74 -7.59 -4.78
N VAL A 58 4.53 -7.96 -4.40
CA VAL A 58 3.69 -7.14 -3.52
C VAL A 58 3.37 -7.93 -2.26
N ALA A 59 3.67 -7.38 -1.10
CA ALA A 59 3.42 -7.96 0.20
C ALA A 59 2.67 -6.99 1.11
N GLY A 60 1.80 -7.51 1.95
CA GLY A 60 1.08 -6.72 2.95
C GLY A 60 -0.14 -7.46 3.49
N PRO A 61 -0.49 -7.22 4.76
CA PRO A 61 -1.63 -7.86 5.40
C PRO A 61 -2.94 -7.14 5.03
N GLY A 62 -4.04 -7.89 5.16
CA GLY A 62 -5.38 -7.35 5.04
C GLY A 62 -5.88 -7.09 3.62
N THR A 63 -7.12 -6.61 3.56
CA THR A 63 -7.86 -6.43 2.29
C THR A 63 -7.34 -5.27 1.45
N ALA A 64 -6.89 -4.18 2.09
CA ALA A 64 -6.35 -3.03 1.37
C ALA A 64 -5.07 -3.38 0.61
N ALA A 65 -4.12 -4.10 1.25
CA ALA A 65 -2.91 -4.57 0.60
C ALA A 65 -3.20 -5.58 -0.52
N SER A 66 -4.25 -6.40 -0.35
CA SER A 66 -4.73 -7.29 -1.41
C SER A 66 -5.23 -6.51 -2.62
N GLY A 67 -6.10 -5.53 -2.39
CA GLY A 67 -6.60 -4.65 -3.45
C GLY A 67 -5.48 -3.87 -4.15
N VAL A 68 -4.47 -3.42 -3.41
CA VAL A 68 -3.26 -2.80 -4.00
C VAL A 68 -2.58 -3.76 -4.95
N ALA A 69 -2.33 -5.02 -4.54
CA ALA A 69 -1.67 -6.01 -5.38
C ALA A 69 -2.47 -6.32 -6.65
N ASP A 70 -3.79 -6.46 -6.53
CA ASP A 70 -4.69 -6.75 -7.65
C ASP A 70 -4.72 -5.58 -8.65
N LEU A 71 -4.81 -4.33 -8.16
CA LEU A 71 -4.81 -3.15 -9.01
C LEU A 71 -3.45 -2.95 -9.71
N ILE A 72 -2.34 -3.12 -9.00
CA ILE A 72 -1.01 -3.08 -9.61
C ILE A 72 -0.89 -4.18 -10.68
N GLY A 73 -1.37 -5.39 -10.39
CA GLY A 73 -1.40 -6.50 -11.34
C GLY A 73 -2.18 -6.18 -12.62
N ALA A 74 -3.33 -5.52 -12.48
CA ALA A 74 -4.14 -5.10 -13.62
C ALA A 74 -3.48 -3.99 -14.45
N LEU A 75 -2.81 -3.05 -13.79
CA LEU A 75 -2.22 -1.87 -14.45
C LEU A 75 -0.83 -2.16 -15.05
N ALA A 76 0.02 -2.88 -14.33
CA ALA A 76 1.42 -3.11 -14.68
C ALA A 76 1.67 -4.50 -15.29
N GLY A 77 0.71 -5.43 -15.21
CA GLY A 77 0.91 -6.83 -15.59
C GLY A 77 1.30 -7.07 -17.05
N ALA A 78 1.00 -6.13 -17.94
CA ALA A 78 1.45 -6.17 -19.34
C ALA A 78 2.93 -5.77 -19.50
N ALA A 79 3.47 -5.00 -18.55
CA ALA A 79 4.85 -4.49 -18.60
C ALA A 79 5.83 -5.37 -17.82
N ALA A 80 5.39 -5.96 -16.69
CA ALA A 80 6.16 -6.88 -15.88
C ALA A 80 5.24 -7.82 -15.09
N PRO A 81 5.67 -9.07 -14.80
CA PRO A 81 4.93 -9.94 -13.90
C PRO A 81 4.74 -9.30 -12.52
N VAL A 82 3.52 -9.30 -12.02
CA VAL A 82 3.20 -8.85 -10.66
C VAL A 82 2.79 -10.07 -9.83
N THR A 83 3.52 -10.33 -8.76
CA THR A 83 3.29 -11.50 -7.90
C THR A 83 2.95 -11.03 -6.48
N ARG A 84 1.79 -11.41 -5.99
CA ARG A 84 1.46 -11.20 -4.59
C ARG A 84 2.14 -12.27 -3.73
N ILE A 85 2.84 -11.83 -2.70
CA ILE A 85 3.36 -12.71 -1.65
C ILE A 85 2.25 -12.92 -0.62
N HIS A 86 1.86 -14.17 -0.45
CA HIS A 86 0.90 -14.57 0.58
C HIS A 86 1.64 -15.05 1.81
N PRO A 87 1.23 -14.63 3.02
CA PRO A 87 1.79 -15.18 4.23
C PRO A 87 1.33 -16.63 4.41
N THR A 88 2.18 -17.41 5.06
CA THR A 88 1.84 -18.73 5.59
C THR A 88 1.80 -18.68 7.11
N GLY A 89 1.09 -19.61 7.76
CA GLY A 89 0.92 -19.61 9.22
C GLY A 89 -0.52 -19.37 9.63
N VAL A 90 -0.75 -19.26 10.93
CA VAL A 90 -2.10 -19.14 11.52
C VAL A 90 -2.20 -17.80 12.25
N ALA A 91 -2.96 -16.86 11.67
CA ALA A 91 -3.36 -15.65 12.38
C ALA A 91 -4.42 -16.00 13.46
N PRO A 92 -4.52 -15.23 14.58
CA PRO A 92 -3.99 -13.88 14.76
C PRO A 92 -2.75 -13.77 15.66
N ALA A 93 -2.02 -14.85 15.93
CA ALA A 93 -0.86 -14.74 16.85
C ALA A 93 0.22 -13.80 16.25
N PRO A 94 0.68 -12.79 16.99
CA PRO A 94 1.76 -11.92 16.51
C PRO A 94 3.01 -12.72 16.15
N GLY A 95 3.57 -12.49 14.96
CA GLY A 95 4.72 -13.22 14.46
C GLY A 95 4.46 -14.65 13.97
N ALA A 96 3.20 -15.08 13.92
CA ALA A 96 2.83 -16.40 13.38
C ALA A 96 2.74 -16.42 11.84
N LEU A 97 2.70 -15.25 11.20
CA LEU A 97 2.70 -15.13 9.76
C LEU A 97 4.13 -15.15 9.22
N HIS A 98 4.40 -16.08 8.33
CA HIS A 98 5.68 -16.19 7.64
C HIS A 98 5.55 -15.69 6.22
N TRP A 99 6.34 -14.68 5.90
CA TRP A 99 6.44 -14.12 4.55
C TRP A 99 7.73 -14.61 3.91
N THR A 100 7.61 -15.26 2.76
CA THR A 100 8.77 -15.87 2.09
C THR A 100 8.94 -15.29 0.70
N LEU A 101 10.13 -14.76 0.45
CA LEU A 101 10.51 -14.27 -0.87
C LEU A 101 10.66 -15.46 -1.84
N PRO A 102 10.05 -15.44 -3.03
CA PRO A 102 10.23 -16.49 -4.03
C PRO A 102 11.70 -16.72 -4.35
N GLY A 103 12.07 -18.00 -4.59
CA GLY A 103 13.47 -18.39 -4.81
C GLY A 103 14.13 -17.70 -6.01
N TRP A 104 13.35 -17.30 -7.01
CA TRP A 104 13.82 -16.63 -8.22
C TRP A 104 14.04 -15.11 -8.06
N ALA A 105 13.52 -14.50 -6.99
CA ALA A 105 13.63 -13.06 -6.77
C ALA A 105 15.09 -12.64 -6.47
N GLY A 106 15.52 -11.54 -7.05
CA GLY A 106 16.90 -11.06 -6.97
C GLY A 106 17.05 -9.57 -7.33
N SER A 107 18.26 -9.18 -7.74
CA SER A 107 18.68 -7.78 -7.87
C SER A 107 17.95 -6.96 -8.94
N VAL A 108 17.28 -7.63 -9.87
CA VAL A 108 16.50 -6.98 -10.93
C VAL A 108 14.98 -6.94 -10.61
N ASP A 109 14.60 -7.30 -9.41
CA ASP A 109 13.21 -7.37 -8.98
C ASP A 109 12.90 -6.31 -7.93
N LEU A 110 11.63 -5.88 -7.87
CA LEU A 110 11.13 -4.86 -6.98
C LEU A 110 10.19 -5.49 -5.94
N LEU A 111 10.49 -5.34 -4.66
CA LEU A 111 9.59 -5.67 -3.56
C LEU A 111 8.87 -4.42 -3.09
N LEU A 112 7.53 -4.46 -3.16
CA LEU A 112 6.62 -3.46 -2.61
C LEU A 112 5.97 -4.00 -1.36
N ILE A 113 6.07 -3.28 -0.25
CA ILE A 113 5.41 -3.61 1.01
C ILE A 113 4.36 -2.54 1.30
N ALA A 114 3.11 -2.94 1.45
CA ALA A 114 2.00 -2.03 1.72
C ALA A 114 1.31 -2.43 3.03
N THR A 115 1.37 -1.59 4.04
CA THR A 115 0.76 -1.87 5.35
C THR A 115 0.22 -0.61 6.01
N ALA A 116 -0.95 -0.74 6.64
CA ALA A 116 -1.60 0.36 7.34
C ALA A 116 -1.05 0.59 8.75
N ASP A 117 -0.49 -0.44 9.39
CA ASP A 117 0.02 -0.39 10.76
C ASP A 117 1.54 -0.62 10.88
N GLY A 118 2.12 -1.40 9.98
CA GLY A 118 3.55 -1.72 9.96
C GLY A 118 4.03 -2.55 11.14
N SER A 119 3.13 -3.24 11.84
CA SER A 119 3.44 -4.00 13.06
C SER A 119 3.79 -5.48 12.79
N GLU A 120 3.50 -6.00 11.58
CA GLU A 120 3.72 -7.40 11.23
C GLU A 120 5.21 -7.75 11.15
N PRO A 121 5.77 -8.55 12.10
CA PRO A 121 7.21 -8.82 12.15
C PRO A 121 7.72 -9.58 10.92
N GLY A 122 6.86 -10.41 10.32
CA GLY A 122 7.21 -11.17 9.13
C GLY A 122 7.53 -10.29 7.92
N LEU A 123 6.97 -9.06 7.83
CA LEU A 123 7.30 -8.11 6.78
C LEU A 123 8.70 -7.50 6.94
N ALA A 124 9.13 -7.27 8.18
CA ALA A 124 10.49 -6.82 8.46
C ALA A 124 11.52 -7.88 8.01
N LEU A 125 11.26 -9.14 8.36
CA LEU A 125 12.10 -10.26 7.92
C LEU A 125 12.08 -10.44 6.38
N LEU A 126 10.95 -10.18 5.73
CA LEU A 126 10.84 -10.20 4.27
C LEU A 126 11.70 -9.11 3.63
N ALA A 127 11.70 -7.90 4.19
CA ALA A 127 12.54 -6.80 3.72
C ALA A 127 14.04 -7.15 3.81
N GLU A 128 14.47 -7.76 4.93
CA GLU A 128 15.84 -8.25 5.09
C GLU A 128 16.19 -9.37 4.09
N GLN A 129 15.26 -10.30 3.83
CA GLN A 129 15.48 -11.35 2.82
C GLN A 129 15.66 -10.75 1.43
N ALA A 130 14.83 -9.78 1.07
CA ALA A 130 14.90 -9.07 -0.20
C ALA A 130 16.23 -8.33 -0.37
N TYR A 131 16.65 -7.60 0.66
CA TYR A 131 17.93 -6.89 0.67
C TYR A 131 19.11 -7.85 0.47
N ARG A 132 19.15 -8.97 1.21
CA ARG A 132 20.23 -9.98 1.06
C ARG A 132 20.31 -10.59 -0.33
N ARG A 133 19.21 -10.56 -1.10
CA ARG A 133 19.17 -11.00 -2.50
C ARG A 133 19.35 -9.86 -3.50
N GLY A 134 19.56 -8.64 -3.01
CA GLY A 134 19.77 -7.45 -3.82
C GLY A 134 18.49 -6.85 -4.41
N CYS A 135 17.29 -7.33 -4.04
CA CYS A 135 16.05 -6.72 -4.49
C CYS A 135 15.94 -5.27 -4.02
N THR A 136 15.39 -4.41 -4.87
CA THR A 136 14.97 -3.07 -4.44
C THR A 136 13.75 -3.20 -3.53
N VAL A 137 13.80 -2.59 -2.34
CA VAL A 137 12.72 -2.63 -1.35
C VAL A 137 12.09 -1.24 -1.23
N VAL A 138 10.77 -1.16 -1.44
CA VAL A 138 9.99 0.05 -1.18
C VAL A 138 8.79 -0.30 -0.31
N ALA A 139 8.60 0.45 0.77
CA ALA A 139 7.48 0.25 1.67
C ALA A 139 6.60 1.51 1.76
N VAL A 140 5.29 1.31 1.85
CA VAL A 140 4.34 2.32 2.31
C VAL A 140 3.85 1.88 3.67
N ALA A 141 4.21 2.63 4.71
CA ALA A 141 3.98 2.28 6.09
C ALA A 141 3.87 3.54 6.98
N PRO A 142 3.29 3.44 8.19
CA PRO A 142 3.30 4.54 9.14
C PRO A 142 4.72 4.98 9.52
N THR A 143 4.87 6.28 9.82
CA THR A 143 6.17 6.89 10.16
C THR A 143 6.81 6.32 11.42
N ARG A 144 6.00 5.81 12.33
CA ARG A 144 6.44 5.19 13.59
C ARG A 144 6.02 3.73 13.60
N SER A 145 6.73 2.88 12.86
CA SER A 145 6.44 1.45 12.80
C SER A 145 7.73 0.64 12.80
N PRO A 146 7.71 -0.59 13.36
CA PRO A 146 8.85 -1.51 13.30
C PRO A 146 9.30 -1.81 11.86
N LEU A 147 8.34 -1.89 10.93
CA LEU A 147 8.66 -2.10 9.52
C LEU A 147 9.49 -0.95 8.94
N ARG A 148 9.17 0.30 9.29
CA ARG A 148 9.96 1.44 8.83
C ARG A 148 11.42 1.30 9.25
N GLU A 149 11.66 1.02 10.53
CA GLU A 149 13.02 0.85 11.06
C GLU A 149 13.77 -0.27 10.33
N ALA A 150 13.09 -1.39 10.05
CA ALA A 150 13.68 -2.50 9.33
C ALA A 150 14.03 -2.14 7.88
N VAL A 151 13.15 -1.42 7.17
CA VAL A 151 13.38 -1.01 5.78
C VAL A 151 14.46 0.07 5.69
N ASP A 152 14.48 1.03 6.61
CA ASP A 152 15.58 2.02 6.71
C ASP A 152 16.93 1.31 6.97
N GLY A 153 16.95 0.28 7.82
CA GLY A 153 18.15 -0.51 8.13
C GLY A 153 18.73 -1.30 6.94
N VAL A 154 17.90 -1.61 5.95
CA VAL A 154 18.33 -2.25 4.70
C VAL A 154 18.45 -1.27 3.52
N HIS A 155 18.51 0.02 3.80
CA HIS A 155 18.61 1.08 2.79
C HIS A 155 17.46 1.05 1.75
N GLY A 156 16.30 0.54 2.13
CA GLY A 156 15.09 0.60 1.34
C GLY A 156 14.44 1.99 1.39
N LEU A 157 13.51 2.24 0.50
CA LEU A 157 12.73 3.48 0.51
C LEU A 157 11.45 3.28 1.30
N VAL A 158 11.17 4.17 2.26
CA VAL A 158 9.90 4.21 2.98
C VAL A 158 9.14 5.47 2.62
N VAL A 159 7.93 5.29 2.08
CA VAL A 159 6.97 6.37 1.91
C VAL A 159 6.03 6.40 3.11
N PRO A 160 5.95 7.52 3.85
CA PRO A 160 5.05 7.62 4.97
C PRO A 160 3.59 7.46 4.54
N MET A 161 2.88 6.50 5.13
CA MET A 161 1.43 6.43 4.95
C MET A 161 0.77 7.58 5.71
N ALA A 162 -0.13 8.29 5.02
CA ALA A 162 -0.94 9.30 5.66
C ALA A 162 -1.86 8.62 6.68
N ALA A 163 -1.67 8.93 7.97
CA ALA A 163 -2.55 8.44 9.02
C ALA A 163 -4.00 8.89 8.77
N ALA A 164 -4.96 8.07 9.19
CA ALA A 164 -6.34 8.51 9.27
C ALA A 164 -6.43 9.72 10.20
N PRO A 165 -7.15 10.80 9.85
CA PRO A 165 -7.44 11.84 10.81
C PRO A 165 -8.17 11.20 12.00
N HIS A 166 -7.72 11.56 13.17
CA HIS A 166 -8.08 11.04 14.48
C HIS A 166 -9.56 10.64 14.63
N GLY A 167 -9.78 9.36 14.84
CA GLY A 167 -10.96 8.74 15.36
C GLY A 167 -10.52 7.48 16.09
N GLU A 168 -11.12 7.16 17.22
CA GLU A 168 -10.93 5.90 17.96
C GLU A 168 -11.44 4.71 17.14
N TYR A 169 -10.78 4.44 16.02
CA TYR A 169 -11.11 3.29 15.17
C TYR A 169 -10.22 2.12 15.56
N ASP A 170 -10.84 0.97 15.74
CA ASP A 170 -10.12 -0.29 15.79
C ASP A 170 -9.20 -0.38 14.57
N ALA A 171 -7.94 -0.74 14.79
CA ALA A 171 -6.93 -0.83 13.73
C ALA A 171 -7.39 -1.70 12.55
N GLU A 172 -8.21 -2.72 12.79
CA GLU A 172 -8.81 -3.57 11.77
C GLU A 172 -9.79 -2.83 10.85
N THR A 173 -10.62 -1.94 11.41
CA THR A 173 -11.59 -1.15 10.63
C THR A 173 -10.89 -0.10 9.79
N SER A 174 -9.87 0.54 10.34
CA SER A 174 -9.03 1.53 9.62
C SER A 174 -8.26 0.87 8.46
N ALA A 175 -7.75 -0.35 8.67
CA ALA A 175 -7.01 -1.10 7.66
C ALA A 175 -7.87 -1.56 6.47
N ALA A 176 -9.16 -1.69 6.64
CA ALA A 176 -10.10 -2.14 5.60
C ALA A 176 -10.81 -1.00 4.85
N GLY A 177 -10.68 0.23 5.31
CA GLY A 177 -11.40 1.38 4.76
C GLY A 177 -10.94 1.77 3.33
N PRO A 178 -11.87 2.30 2.49
CA PRO A 178 -11.53 2.75 1.13
C PRO A 178 -10.40 3.79 1.10
N GLY A 179 -10.34 4.67 2.08
CA GLY A 179 -9.26 5.66 2.21
C GLY A 179 -7.89 5.04 2.42
N THR A 180 -7.80 3.89 3.09
CA THR A 180 -6.55 3.16 3.29
C THR A 180 -6.01 2.59 1.98
N LEU A 181 -6.88 2.03 1.14
CA LEU A 181 -6.49 1.56 -0.19
C LEU A 181 -5.79 2.67 -0.99
N TRP A 182 -6.38 3.86 -1.05
CA TRP A 182 -5.80 4.99 -1.78
C TRP A 182 -4.51 5.52 -1.16
N ALA A 183 -4.43 5.54 0.18
CA ALA A 183 -3.21 5.95 0.88
C ALA A 183 -2.03 5.01 0.59
N LEU A 184 -2.28 3.72 0.43
CA LEU A 184 -1.26 2.71 0.10
C LEU A 184 -0.96 2.67 -1.40
N LEU A 185 -1.98 2.73 -2.26
CA LEU A 185 -1.84 2.56 -3.70
C LEU A 185 -1.15 3.76 -4.38
N THR A 186 -1.53 4.99 -4.01
CA THR A 186 -1.07 6.20 -4.71
C THR A 186 0.45 6.35 -4.74
N PRO A 187 1.20 6.17 -3.62
CA PRO A 187 2.65 6.25 -3.66
C PRO A 187 3.28 5.17 -4.55
N LEU A 188 2.68 3.98 -4.57
CA LEU A 188 3.17 2.87 -5.38
C LEU A 188 2.91 3.11 -6.88
N LEU A 189 1.79 3.75 -7.25
CA LEU A 189 1.56 4.17 -8.63
C LEU A 189 2.58 5.22 -9.08
N ALA A 190 2.89 6.21 -8.24
CA ALA A 190 3.94 7.19 -8.53
C ALA A 190 5.32 6.54 -8.70
N LEU A 191 5.63 5.53 -7.89
CA LEU A 191 6.86 4.74 -8.04
C LEU A 191 6.86 3.94 -9.34
N LEU A 192 5.76 3.25 -9.65
CA LEU A 192 5.65 2.42 -10.86
C LEU A 192 5.68 3.25 -12.14
N ASP A 193 5.15 4.48 -12.11
CA ASP A 193 5.33 5.47 -13.19
C ASP A 193 6.81 5.83 -13.35
N ARG A 194 7.50 6.12 -12.25
CA ARG A 194 8.91 6.48 -12.25
C ARG A 194 9.81 5.38 -12.82
N VAL A 195 9.51 4.10 -12.55
CA VAL A 195 10.26 2.96 -13.11
C VAL A 195 9.71 2.48 -14.47
N GLY A 196 8.73 3.17 -15.04
CA GLY A 196 8.21 2.96 -16.39
C GLY A 196 7.34 1.71 -16.55
N LEU A 197 6.68 1.26 -15.47
CA LEU A 197 5.78 0.09 -15.51
C LEU A 197 4.31 0.48 -15.71
N VAL A 198 3.91 1.67 -15.31
CA VAL A 198 2.57 2.24 -15.53
C VAL A 198 2.69 3.67 -16.02
N THR A 199 1.58 4.25 -16.48
CA THR A 199 1.47 5.68 -16.74
C THR A 199 0.53 6.28 -15.70
N ALA A 200 1.10 6.92 -14.69
CA ALA A 200 0.38 7.56 -13.59
C ALA A 200 1.05 8.88 -13.18
N PRO A 201 1.20 9.84 -14.11
CA PRO A 201 1.84 11.12 -13.80
C PRO A 201 1.07 11.87 -12.72
N ALA A 202 1.75 12.75 -11.99
CA ALA A 202 1.17 13.48 -10.86
C ALA A 202 -0.14 14.22 -11.23
N GLU A 203 -0.25 14.71 -12.45
CA GLU A 203 -1.46 15.39 -12.95
C GLU A 203 -2.66 14.44 -13.06
N GLU A 204 -2.45 13.18 -13.46
CA GLU A 204 -3.53 12.19 -13.53
C GLU A 204 -3.95 11.75 -12.13
N LEU A 205 -3.00 11.58 -11.21
CA LEU A 205 -3.31 11.32 -9.80
C LEU A 205 -4.12 12.46 -9.18
N GLN A 206 -3.79 13.73 -9.51
CA GLN A 206 -4.56 14.88 -9.07
C GLN A 206 -5.98 14.85 -9.64
N LYS A 207 -6.17 14.57 -10.93
CA LYS A 207 -7.50 14.44 -11.54
C LYS A 207 -8.35 13.35 -10.88
N VAL A 208 -7.73 12.22 -10.49
CA VAL A 208 -8.42 11.16 -9.74
C VAL A 208 -8.87 11.67 -8.37
N ALA A 209 -8.04 12.48 -7.71
CA ALA A 209 -8.36 13.04 -6.40
C ALA A 209 -9.47 14.09 -6.43
N ASP A 210 -9.74 14.70 -7.58
CA ASP A 210 -10.73 15.77 -7.75
C ASP A 210 -12.10 15.24 -8.22
N ARG A 211 -12.21 13.95 -8.50
CA ARG A 211 -13.46 13.26 -8.86
C ARG A 211 -14.19 12.71 -7.64
#